data_1b98517450717ee1324ef0b5405052c8
#
_entry.id   1b98517450717ee1324ef0b5405052c8
#
_cell.length_a   1.000
_cell.length_b   1.000
_cell.length_c   1.000
_cell.angle_alpha   90.00
_cell.angle_beta   90.00
_cell.angle_gamma   90.00
#
_symmetry.space_group_name_H-M   'P 1'
#
loop_
_entity.id
_entity.type
_entity.pdbx_description
1 polymer ?
#
loop_
_entity_poly.entity_id
_entity_poly.type
_entity_poly.pdbx_seq_one_letter_code
_entity_poly.pdbx_strand_id
1 'polypeptide(L)'
;SRALVQMGVELVSTGGTASLLRDNKIPVKDVSELTGFPEMMDGRVKTLHPKIHGGILALRDNPEHVAKMKEHGIKPIDLVVVNLYPFEATVARGAGFEEIVENIDIGGPSMVRAAAKNHQHVGVVVDPEDYDSILGELKANNGSLLPATHFRLFCKAFQHTAHYDGAISNYF
;
A
#
# COMPACT_ATOMS: atom_id res chain seq x y z
N SER A 1 3.45 -12.38 -3.65
CA SER A 1 4.22 -12.34 -2.39
C SER A 1 5.39 -13.32 -2.38
N ARG A 2 5.21 -14.65 -2.68
CA ARG A 2 6.34 -15.62 -2.68
C ARG A 2 7.50 -15.22 -3.59
N ALA A 3 7.20 -14.75 -4.79
CA ALA A 3 8.22 -14.29 -5.73
C ALA A 3 9.01 -13.09 -5.21
N LEU A 4 8.36 -12.15 -4.52
CA LEU A 4 9.04 -11.01 -3.89
C LEU A 4 10.01 -11.46 -2.79
N VAL A 5 9.57 -12.38 -1.91
CA VAL A 5 10.46 -12.96 -0.88
C VAL A 5 11.67 -13.66 -1.49
N GLN A 6 11.47 -14.43 -2.58
CA GLN A 6 12.58 -15.08 -3.30
C GLN A 6 13.58 -14.08 -3.91
N MET A 7 13.15 -12.87 -4.20
CA MET A 7 14.00 -11.76 -4.64
C MET A 7 14.64 -10.97 -3.47
N GLY A 8 14.45 -11.43 -2.21
CA GLY A 8 15.00 -10.76 -1.03
C GLY A 8 14.20 -9.56 -0.54
N VAL A 9 12.97 -9.37 -1.01
CA VAL A 9 12.11 -8.27 -0.58
C VAL A 9 11.50 -8.58 0.79
N GLU A 10 11.65 -7.64 1.74
CA GLU A 10 10.98 -7.70 3.04
C GLU A 10 9.51 -7.32 2.87
N LEU A 11 8.61 -8.17 3.34
CA LEU A 11 7.17 -7.90 3.31
C LEU A 11 6.72 -7.34 4.65
N VAL A 12 5.94 -6.25 4.59
CA VAL A 12 5.25 -5.67 5.74
C VAL A 12 3.76 -5.63 5.45
N SER A 13 2.94 -6.09 6.37
CA SER A 13 1.49 -6.13 6.17
C SER A 13 0.74 -6.05 7.51
N THR A 14 -0.58 -6.01 7.46
CA THR A 14 -1.44 -5.94 8.64
C THR A 14 -2.75 -6.70 8.41
N GLY A 15 -3.48 -6.96 9.47
CA GLY A 15 -4.82 -7.56 9.44
C GLY A 15 -4.89 -8.89 8.68
N GLY A 16 -5.96 -9.07 7.92
CA GLY A 16 -6.25 -10.32 7.20
C GLY A 16 -5.18 -10.70 6.20
N THR A 17 -4.56 -9.73 5.52
CA THR A 17 -3.47 -9.98 4.55
C THR A 17 -2.24 -10.55 5.25
N ALA A 18 -1.84 -10.00 6.40
CA ALA A 18 -0.72 -10.53 7.17
C ALA A 18 -1.00 -11.97 7.66
N SER A 19 -2.21 -12.23 8.13
CA SER A 19 -2.65 -13.59 8.53
C SER A 19 -2.60 -14.56 7.36
N LEU A 20 -3.16 -14.19 6.21
CA LEU A 20 -3.14 -15.01 5.01
C LEU A 20 -1.71 -15.35 4.55
N LEU A 21 -0.79 -14.40 4.62
CA LEU A 21 0.61 -14.63 4.27
C LEU A 21 1.27 -15.61 5.24
N ARG A 22 1.06 -15.46 6.55
CA ARG A 22 1.59 -16.37 7.59
C ARG A 22 1.03 -17.79 7.43
N ASP A 23 -0.26 -17.94 7.21
CA ASP A 23 -0.93 -19.23 7.01
C ASP A 23 -0.36 -19.97 5.79
N ASN A 24 0.05 -19.22 4.78
CA ASN A 24 0.73 -19.74 3.60
C ASN A 24 2.25 -19.85 3.75
N LYS A 25 2.79 -19.71 4.97
CA LYS A 25 4.23 -19.79 5.30
C LYS A 25 5.08 -18.80 4.51
N ILE A 26 4.54 -17.62 4.22
CA ILE A 26 5.26 -16.52 3.59
C ILE A 26 5.75 -15.59 4.69
N PRO A 27 7.07 -15.35 4.82
CA PRO A 27 7.60 -14.42 5.80
C PRO A 27 7.01 -13.02 5.61
N VAL A 28 6.45 -12.46 6.69
CA VAL A 28 5.86 -11.12 6.71
C VAL A 28 6.01 -10.53 8.10
N LYS A 29 6.41 -9.27 8.18
CA LYS A 29 6.39 -8.48 9.42
C LYS A 29 5.04 -7.80 9.58
N ASP A 30 4.62 -7.65 10.82
CA ASP A 30 3.46 -6.82 11.10
C ASP A 30 3.85 -5.33 11.05
N VAL A 31 2.91 -4.48 10.62
CA VAL A 31 3.11 -3.02 10.62
C VAL A 31 3.48 -2.50 12.01
N SER A 32 2.92 -3.07 13.07
CA SER A 32 3.26 -2.72 14.46
C SER A 32 4.72 -2.95 14.82
N GLU A 33 5.37 -3.95 14.23
CA GLU A 33 6.82 -4.19 14.39
C GLU A 33 7.66 -3.09 13.74
N LEU A 34 7.17 -2.52 12.65
CA LEU A 34 7.86 -1.43 11.93
C LEU A 34 7.64 -0.07 12.61
N THR A 35 6.42 0.18 13.05
CA THR A 35 6.05 1.46 13.67
C THR A 35 6.47 1.55 15.14
N GLY A 36 6.50 0.42 15.83
CA GLY A 36 6.59 0.35 17.29
C GLY A 36 5.30 0.78 17.99
N PHE A 37 4.19 0.83 17.25
CA PHE A 37 2.90 1.30 17.74
C PHE A 37 1.82 0.24 17.51
N PRO A 38 1.00 -0.10 18.51
CA PRO A 38 -0.03 -1.13 18.36
C PRO A 38 -1.14 -0.67 17.42
N GLU A 39 -1.81 -1.63 16.80
CA GLU A 39 -3.09 -1.42 16.14
C GLU A 39 -4.12 -1.02 17.20
N MET A 40 -4.94 0.01 16.90
CA MET A 40 -5.92 0.55 17.85
C MET A 40 -7.27 0.74 17.19
N MET A 41 -8.30 0.91 18.03
CA MET A 41 -9.67 1.23 17.61
C MET A 41 -10.19 0.23 16.58
N ASP A 42 -10.07 -1.06 16.91
CA ASP A 42 -10.50 -2.19 16.07
C ASP A 42 -9.90 -2.17 14.66
N GLY A 43 -8.65 -1.69 14.55
CA GLY A 43 -7.93 -1.61 13.29
C GLY A 43 -8.16 -0.34 12.46
N ARG A 44 -8.91 0.61 12.96
CA ARG A 44 -9.10 1.91 12.29
C ARG A 44 -7.81 2.72 12.21
N VAL A 45 -6.89 2.52 13.16
CA VAL A 45 -5.57 3.15 13.20
C VAL A 45 -4.49 2.10 13.21
N LYS A 46 -3.76 1.95 12.09
CA LYS A 46 -2.65 1.01 11.95
C LYS A 46 -1.56 1.50 10.98
N THR A 47 -1.92 1.96 9.79
CA THR A 47 -0.96 2.41 8.76
C THR A 47 -0.78 3.93 8.72
N LEU A 48 -1.66 4.70 9.36
CA LEU A 48 -1.55 6.16 9.47
C LEU A 48 -0.48 6.53 10.51
N HIS A 49 0.77 6.35 10.14
CA HIS A 49 1.91 6.55 11.03
C HIS A 49 3.08 7.19 10.28
N PRO A 50 3.84 8.12 10.90
CA PRO A 50 4.97 8.79 10.26
C PRO A 50 6.04 7.85 9.71
N LYS A 51 6.30 6.71 10.35
CA LYS A 51 7.27 5.73 9.85
C LYS A 51 6.82 5.06 8.54
N ILE A 52 5.52 4.86 8.35
CA ILE A 52 4.96 4.32 7.11
C ILE A 52 4.97 5.40 6.02
N HIS A 53 4.32 6.54 6.28
CA HIS A 53 4.21 7.60 5.28
C HIS A 53 5.55 8.28 4.99
N GLY A 54 6.44 8.39 5.95
CA GLY A 54 7.82 8.85 5.75
C GLY A 54 8.61 7.90 4.85
N GLY A 55 8.46 6.58 5.05
CA GLY A 55 9.09 5.56 4.19
C GLY A 55 8.61 5.60 2.74
N ILE A 56 7.33 6.00 2.52
CA ILE A 56 6.73 6.14 1.19
C ILE A 56 7.07 7.49 0.55
N LEU A 57 6.98 8.59 1.31
CA LEU A 57 7.03 9.96 0.76
C LEU A 57 8.43 10.55 0.67
N ALA A 58 9.42 9.98 1.37
CA ALA A 58 10.77 10.53 1.36
C ALA A 58 11.38 10.51 -0.06
N LEU A 59 11.89 11.65 -0.48
CA LEU A 59 12.70 11.78 -1.69
C LEU A 59 14.11 11.24 -1.39
N ARG A 60 14.50 10.17 -2.07
CA ARG A 60 15.73 9.42 -1.76
C ARG A 60 17.01 10.07 -2.28
N ASP A 61 16.87 11.02 -3.18
CA ASP A 61 17.92 11.90 -3.71
C ASP A 61 18.05 13.22 -2.95
N ASN A 62 17.17 13.47 -1.95
CA ASN A 62 17.26 14.64 -1.07
C ASN A 62 18.01 14.28 0.22
N PRO A 63 19.23 14.86 0.46
CA PRO A 63 20.04 14.56 1.64
C PRO A 63 19.35 14.84 2.97
N GLU A 64 18.51 15.89 3.04
CA GLU A 64 17.78 16.23 4.27
C GLU A 64 16.72 15.18 4.60
N HIS A 65 15.99 14.67 3.58
CA HIS A 65 15.04 13.58 3.77
C HIS A 65 15.74 12.30 4.24
N VAL A 66 16.87 11.95 3.61
CA VAL A 66 17.67 10.78 3.99
C VAL A 66 18.19 10.91 5.44
N ALA A 67 18.66 12.09 5.84
CA ALA A 67 19.10 12.36 7.20
C ALA A 67 17.96 12.19 8.20
N LYS A 68 16.76 12.71 7.91
CA LYS A 68 15.58 12.57 8.76
C LYS A 68 15.09 11.12 8.85
N MET A 69 15.10 10.38 7.76
CA MET A 69 14.78 8.95 7.79
C MET A 69 15.72 8.21 8.75
N LYS A 70 17.02 8.46 8.67
CA LYS A 70 18.02 7.85 9.55
C LYS A 70 17.82 8.26 11.01
N GLU A 71 17.60 9.55 11.28
CA GLU A 71 17.36 10.11 12.62
C GLU A 71 16.17 9.43 13.31
N HIS A 72 15.08 9.20 12.57
CA HIS A 72 13.84 8.65 13.11
C HIS A 72 13.67 7.14 12.88
N GLY A 73 14.68 6.45 12.37
CA GLY A 73 14.63 5.01 12.11
C GLY A 73 13.55 4.63 11.08
N ILE A 74 13.33 5.49 10.07
CA ILE A 74 12.37 5.26 9.00
C ILE A 74 13.05 4.47 7.89
N LYS A 75 12.50 3.30 7.57
CA LYS A 75 12.95 2.48 6.43
C LYS A 75 12.26 2.94 5.15
N PRO A 76 12.95 2.94 4.00
CA PRO A 76 12.29 3.19 2.72
C PRO A 76 11.32 2.06 2.38
N ILE A 77 10.20 2.43 1.75
CA ILE A 77 9.20 1.50 1.20
C ILE A 77 9.24 1.65 -0.31
N ASP A 78 9.61 0.58 -1.03
CA ASP A 78 9.85 0.62 -2.46
C ASP A 78 8.62 0.27 -3.29
N LEU A 79 7.72 -0.52 -2.71
CA LEU A 79 6.52 -0.99 -3.36
C LEU A 79 5.33 -0.97 -2.39
N VAL A 80 4.26 -0.35 -2.82
CA VAL A 80 2.96 -0.33 -2.10
C VAL A 80 1.95 -1.11 -2.91
N VAL A 81 1.38 -2.17 -2.32
CA VAL A 81 0.36 -3.01 -2.95
C VAL A 81 -0.88 -2.96 -2.08
N VAL A 82 -1.94 -2.36 -2.57
CA VAL A 82 -3.17 -2.14 -1.80
C VAL A 82 -4.39 -2.42 -2.65
N ASN A 83 -5.23 -3.32 -2.17
CA ASN A 83 -6.61 -3.48 -2.61
C ASN A 83 -7.51 -2.78 -1.59
N LEU A 84 -8.24 -1.75 -2.02
CA LEU A 84 -9.13 -0.99 -1.14
C LEU A 84 -10.29 -1.87 -0.64
N TYR A 85 -10.88 -1.49 0.47
CA TYR A 85 -12.07 -2.16 0.97
C TYR A 85 -13.18 -2.16 -0.09
N PRO A 86 -13.97 -3.25 -0.20
CA PRO A 86 -14.91 -3.46 -1.31
C PRO A 86 -16.21 -2.67 -1.11
N PHE A 87 -16.14 -1.33 -1.09
CA PHE A 87 -17.28 -0.44 -0.83
C PHE A 87 -18.46 -0.75 -1.77
N GLU A 88 -18.23 -0.75 -3.07
CA GLU A 88 -19.27 -1.00 -4.07
C GLU A 88 -19.92 -2.38 -3.92
N ALA A 89 -19.11 -3.42 -3.66
CA ALA A 89 -19.62 -4.76 -3.42
C ALA A 89 -20.44 -4.85 -2.12
N THR A 90 -20.06 -4.06 -1.09
CA THR A 90 -20.81 -3.96 0.16
C THR A 90 -22.17 -3.30 -0.06
N VAL A 91 -22.22 -2.22 -0.84
CA VAL A 91 -23.48 -1.60 -1.26
C VAL A 91 -24.33 -2.56 -2.09
N ALA A 92 -23.74 -3.21 -3.10
CA ALA A 92 -24.45 -4.09 -4.03
C ALA A 92 -25.11 -5.29 -3.35
N ARG A 93 -24.54 -5.81 -2.26
CA ARG A 93 -25.16 -6.90 -1.49
C ARG A 93 -26.28 -6.43 -0.54
N GLY A 94 -26.60 -5.14 -0.51
CA GLY A 94 -27.65 -4.58 0.34
C GLY A 94 -27.30 -4.51 1.83
N ALA A 95 -26.01 -4.31 2.17
CA ALA A 95 -25.57 -4.14 3.55
C ALA A 95 -26.25 -2.94 4.23
N GLY A 96 -26.34 -2.96 5.57
CA GLY A 96 -26.88 -1.84 6.33
C GLY A 96 -25.96 -0.61 6.31
N PHE A 97 -26.53 0.57 6.58
CA PHE A 97 -25.83 1.84 6.52
C PHE A 97 -24.52 1.84 7.33
N GLU A 98 -24.55 1.35 8.57
CA GLU A 98 -23.36 1.31 9.45
C GLU A 98 -22.25 0.44 8.88
N GLU A 99 -22.60 -0.72 8.31
CA GLU A 99 -21.65 -1.61 7.67
C GLU A 99 -21.05 -0.99 6.40
N ILE A 100 -21.86 -0.26 5.63
CA ILE A 100 -21.38 0.46 4.44
C ILE A 100 -20.39 1.56 4.84
N VAL A 101 -20.71 2.33 5.89
CA VAL A 101 -19.79 3.36 6.43
C VAL A 101 -18.50 2.74 6.93
N GLU A 102 -18.56 1.59 7.62
CA GLU A 102 -17.37 0.90 8.14
C GLU A 102 -16.47 0.35 7.01
N ASN A 103 -17.03 0.11 5.82
CA ASN A 103 -16.27 -0.29 4.64
C ASN A 103 -15.69 0.90 3.83
N ILE A 104 -15.67 2.10 4.39
CA ILE A 104 -14.91 3.24 3.83
C ILE A 104 -13.46 3.10 4.28
N ASP A 105 -12.57 2.78 3.35
CA ASP A 105 -11.14 2.64 3.61
C ASP A 105 -10.48 4.02 3.73
N ILE A 106 -9.78 4.26 4.84
CA ILE A 106 -9.03 5.51 5.10
C ILE A 106 -7.54 5.31 4.83
N GLY A 107 -6.96 4.27 5.41
CA GLY A 107 -5.51 4.03 5.34
C GLY A 107 -5.03 3.61 3.96
N GLY A 108 -5.81 2.80 3.25
CA GLY A 108 -5.49 2.33 1.90
C GLY A 108 -5.35 3.48 0.90
N PRO A 109 -6.38 4.31 0.71
CA PRO A 109 -6.29 5.48 -0.18
C PRO A 109 -5.15 6.44 0.20
N SER A 110 -4.91 6.64 1.48
CA SER A 110 -3.80 7.48 1.97
C SER A 110 -2.44 6.96 1.50
N MET A 111 -2.18 5.66 1.66
CA MET A 111 -0.92 5.03 1.20
C MET A 111 -0.81 5.02 -0.33
N VAL A 112 -1.89 4.73 -1.04
CA VAL A 112 -1.93 4.73 -2.51
C VAL A 112 -1.59 6.11 -3.05
N ARG A 113 -2.20 7.17 -2.51
CA ARG A 113 -1.93 8.56 -2.93
C ARG A 113 -0.51 9.00 -2.59
N ALA A 114 0.01 8.61 -1.41
CA ALA A 114 1.38 8.91 -1.01
C ALA A 114 2.40 8.25 -1.95
N ALA A 115 2.23 6.96 -2.25
CA ALA A 115 3.10 6.23 -3.16
C ALA A 115 3.02 6.78 -4.60
N ALA A 116 1.83 7.07 -5.09
CA ALA A 116 1.63 7.70 -6.40
C ALA A 116 2.32 9.06 -6.48
N LYS A 117 2.17 9.91 -5.46
CA LYS A 117 2.86 11.21 -5.42
C LYS A 117 4.38 11.06 -5.51
N ASN A 118 4.95 10.00 -4.95
CA ASN A 118 6.39 9.71 -4.96
C ASN A 118 6.75 8.63 -6.00
N HIS A 119 6.04 8.57 -7.13
CA HIS A 119 6.18 7.52 -8.15
C HIS A 119 7.59 7.34 -8.73
N GLN A 120 8.45 8.34 -8.63
CA GLN A 120 9.85 8.21 -9.07
C GLN A 120 10.65 7.23 -8.21
N HIS A 121 10.25 7.05 -6.96
CA HIS A 121 10.95 6.21 -5.99
C HIS A 121 10.13 4.99 -5.54
N VAL A 122 8.81 5.01 -5.69
CA VAL A 122 7.90 4.01 -5.16
C VAL A 122 6.96 3.48 -6.23
N GLY A 123 6.92 2.16 -6.40
CA GLY A 123 5.89 1.51 -7.20
C GLY A 123 4.57 1.43 -6.42
N VAL A 124 3.42 1.65 -7.07
CA VAL A 124 2.10 1.53 -6.45
C VAL A 124 1.20 0.62 -7.28
N VAL A 125 0.74 -0.47 -6.70
CA VAL A 125 -0.10 -1.47 -7.37
C VAL A 125 -1.45 -1.52 -6.66
N VAL A 126 -2.51 -1.23 -7.40
CA VAL A 126 -3.89 -1.17 -6.88
C VAL A 126 -4.82 -2.22 -7.50
N ASP A 127 -4.28 -3.04 -8.42
CA ASP A 127 -5.05 -4.00 -9.19
C ASP A 127 -4.31 -5.33 -9.28
N PRO A 128 -4.92 -6.45 -8.87
CA PRO A 128 -4.33 -7.78 -8.99
C PRO A 128 -3.95 -8.17 -10.42
N GLU A 129 -4.61 -7.62 -11.45
CA GLU A 129 -4.29 -7.88 -12.86
C GLU A 129 -2.88 -7.40 -13.24
N ASP A 130 -2.32 -6.45 -12.52
CA ASP A 130 -0.95 -5.98 -12.75
C ASP A 130 0.13 -6.90 -12.13
N TYR A 131 -0.21 -7.84 -11.25
CA TYR A 131 0.77 -8.60 -10.47
C TYR A 131 1.77 -9.36 -11.34
N ASP A 132 1.32 -10.06 -12.35
CA ASP A 132 2.21 -10.88 -13.19
C ASP A 132 3.15 -10.02 -14.02
N SER A 133 2.65 -8.92 -14.60
CA SER A 133 3.48 -7.99 -15.37
C SER A 133 4.54 -7.31 -14.50
N ILE A 134 4.17 -6.88 -13.29
CA ILE A 134 5.10 -6.27 -12.31
C ILE A 134 6.16 -7.28 -11.87
N LEU A 135 5.77 -8.51 -11.53
CA LEU A 135 6.71 -9.56 -11.15
C LEU A 135 7.66 -9.94 -12.30
N GLY A 136 7.15 -9.99 -13.53
CA GLY A 136 7.96 -10.22 -14.73
C GLY A 136 9.02 -9.13 -14.91
N GLU A 137 8.63 -7.87 -14.77
CA GLU A 137 9.52 -6.73 -14.92
C GLU A 137 10.59 -6.67 -13.81
N LEU A 138 10.19 -6.88 -12.54
CA LEU A 138 11.13 -6.95 -11.41
C LEU A 138 12.19 -8.04 -11.60
N LYS A 139 11.79 -9.22 -12.09
CA LYS A 139 12.72 -10.32 -12.38
C LYS A 139 13.69 -9.98 -13.53
N ALA A 140 13.18 -9.35 -14.58
CA ALA A 140 13.99 -8.99 -15.75
C ALA A 140 14.98 -7.85 -15.46
N ASN A 141 14.69 -6.97 -14.51
CA ASN A 141 15.45 -5.74 -14.23
C ASN A 141 16.09 -5.73 -12.83
N ASN A 142 16.51 -6.88 -12.31
CA ASN A 142 17.20 -6.98 -11.01
C ASN A 142 16.46 -6.32 -9.85
N GLY A 143 15.15 -6.49 -9.78
CA GLY A 143 14.31 -5.97 -8.70
C GLY A 143 13.83 -4.53 -8.90
N SER A 144 14.01 -3.94 -10.09
CA SER A 144 13.61 -2.57 -10.39
C SER A 144 12.46 -2.52 -11.39
N LEU A 145 11.57 -1.54 -11.23
CA LEU A 145 10.58 -1.18 -12.24
C LEU A 145 11.11 -0.07 -13.15
N LEU A 146 10.68 -0.08 -14.42
CA LEU A 146 11.03 0.95 -15.37
C LEU A 146 10.29 2.27 -15.08
N PRO A 147 10.85 3.44 -15.43
CA PRO A 147 10.18 4.73 -15.24
C PRO A 147 8.80 4.81 -15.90
N ALA A 148 8.64 4.21 -17.08
CA ALA A 148 7.36 4.14 -17.77
C ALA A 148 6.30 3.35 -16.99
N THR A 149 6.71 2.26 -16.34
CA THR A 149 5.84 1.46 -15.48
C THR A 149 5.45 2.23 -14.22
N HIS A 150 6.40 2.89 -13.57
CA HIS A 150 6.11 3.78 -12.45
C HIS A 150 5.06 4.84 -12.83
N PHE A 151 5.21 5.49 -13.99
CA PHE A 151 4.26 6.50 -14.45
C PHE A 151 2.88 5.91 -14.78
N ARG A 152 2.83 4.75 -15.42
CA ARG A 152 1.58 4.03 -15.69
C ARG A 152 0.83 3.70 -14.39
N LEU A 153 1.55 3.17 -13.41
CA LEU A 153 0.98 2.84 -12.10
C LEU A 153 0.52 4.08 -11.32
N PHE A 154 1.26 5.18 -11.39
CA PHE A 154 0.86 6.49 -10.86
C PHE A 154 -0.50 6.94 -11.42
N CYS A 155 -0.68 6.91 -12.74
CA CYS A 155 -1.95 7.28 -13.35
C CYS A 155 -3.09 6.37 -12.90
N LYS A 156 -2.86 5.04 -12.91
CA LYS A 156 -3.85 4.04 -12.49
C LYS A 156 -4.24 4.23 -11.01
N ALA A 157 -3.29 4.54 -10.15
CA ALA A 157 -3.54 4.77 -8.73
C ALA A 157 -4.49 5.95 -8.48
N PHE A 158 -4.28 7.09 -9.17
CA PHE A 158 -5.18 8.24 -9.03
C PHE A 158 -6.55 8.00 -9.67
N GLN A 159 -6.62 7.30 -10.80
CA GLN A 159 -7.89 6.87 -11.37
C GLN A 159 -8.68 5.99 -10.39
N HIS A 160 -7.97 5.04 -9.74
CA HIS A 160 -8.58 4.12 -8.78
C HIS A 160 -9.12 4.85 -7.53
N THR A 161 -8.35 5.77 -6.94
CA THR A 161 -8.81 6.54 -5.77
C THR A 161 -9.93 7.51 -6.13
N ALA A 162 -9.90 8.13 -7.33
CA ALA A 162 -10.98 9.00 -7.80
C ALA A 162 -12.29 8.22 -8.03
N HIS A 163 -12.20 7.01 -8.61
CA HIS A 163 -13.37 6.12 -8.79
C HIS A 163 -13.94 5.71 -7.42
N TYR A 164 -13.08 5.31 -6.49
CA TYR A 164 -13.47 4.92 -5.13
C TYR A 164 -14.20 6.04 -4.39
N ASP A 165 -13.64 7.25 -4.37
CA ASP A 165 -14.27 8.43 -3.76
C ASP A 165 -15.58 8.80 -4.47
N GLY A 166 -15.62 8.68 -5.80
CA GLY A 166 -16.83 8.89 -6.60
C GLY A 166 -17.95 7.91 -6.25
N ALA A 167 -17.63 6.63 -6.07
CA ALA A 167 -18.59 5.62 -5.65
C ALA A 167 -19.19 5.93 -4.27
N ILE A 168 -18.35 6.37 -3.31
CA ILE A 168 -18.80 6.80 -1.99
C ILE A 168 -19.70 8.02 -2.10
N SER A 169 -19.25 9.07 -2.82
CA SER A 169 -20.01 10.31 -2.99
C SER A 169 -21.36 10.11 -3.67
N ASN A 170 -21.42 9.20 -4.66
CA ASN A 170 -22.67 8.92 -5.37
C ASN A 170 -23.66 8.10 -4.54
N TYR A 171 -23.19 7.30 -3.59
CA TYR A 171 -24.04 6.52 -2.71
C TYR A 171 -24.74 7.40 -1.67
N PHE A 172 -24.03 8.34 -1.07
CA PHE A 172 -24.56 9.25 -0.03
C PHE A 172 -25.18 10.53 -0.60
#